data_fe473782527c95ebf5ca975f19304fea
#
_entry.id   fe473782527c95ebf5ca975f19304fea
#
_cell.length_a   1.000
_cell.length_b   1.000
_cell.length_c   1.000
_cell.angle_alpha   90.00
_cell.angle_beta   90.00
_cell.angle_gamma   90.00
#
_symmetry.space_group_name_H-M   'P 1'
#
loop_
_entity.id
_entity.type
_entity.pdbx_description
1 polymer ?
#
loop_
_entity_poly.entity_id
_entity_poly.type
_entity_poly.pdbx_seq_one_letter_code
_entity_poly.pdbx_strand_id
1 'polypeptide(L)'
;MSSTYPYTERFDVVRGMPSEGRSRRAILDDLATMASEEDKAWESGQCSGTMYCGDHDHYAFMADAFKLFAHVNVLQRDICPSASKFEGEIIAMTLDMLHGDAVHDTTPAGLVTSGGSDSILHAMYAYREHARQHRGIERPNVIKPETAHAAFDKACHLLGIELRRAPIDPATTRADVAWIAEHADADTIAIVGSACNYGYGTIDPIEEMGRLALERGFGLHVDGCLGGFILPWGQELGYDIPLFDFRVPGVTTISADTHKYAYGFKGTSVLAFRDIDLRRDQYFFLTDWSGGKYCSPGIAGSRSGGLLAATWAGMTSLGREGYLGYAKAIFETSFAMQDAVEAHPELRLMGEPTFCFSFTSDEFDIYHVNDFMRPRGWRFNGQQYPNALHMAVTRPQTQEGVADAFAADLAEAVDYARQHKDEPAKSGAIYGGVAGGMTNEADEFIRSVMADMMDEQQAIP
;
A
#
# COMPACT_ATOMS: atom_id res chain seq x y z
N MET A 1 -28.91 -11.92 5.42
CA MET A 1 -28.71 -12.68 4.17
C MET A 1 -28.03 -13.97 4.57
N SER A 2 -28.54 -15.14 4.19
CA SER A 2 -27.80 -16.39 4.48
C SER A 2 -26.54 -16.35 3.62
N SER A 3 -25.38 -16.16 4.26
CA SER A 3 -24.12 -16.22 3.55
C SER A 3 -23.92 -17.65 3.07
N THR A 4 -24.10 -17.86 1.79
CA THR A 4 -23.76 -19.14 1.18
C THR A 4 -22.23 -19.21 1.18
N TYR A 5 -21.66 -20.21 1.85
CA TYR A 5 -20.21 -20.43 1.83
C TYR A 5 -19.70 -20.45 0.37
N PRO A 6 -18.57 -19.81 0.04
CA PRO A 6 -18.15 -19.66 -1.36
C PRO A 6 -18.05 -20.98 -2.10
N TYR A 7 -18.45 -20.99 -3.36
CA TYR A 7 -18.33 -22.12 -4.28
C TYR A 7 -19.04 -23.43 -3.90
N THR A 8 -19.93 -23.42 -2.90
CA THR A 8 -20.64 -24.63 -2.43
C THR A 8 -21.51 -25.29 -3.48
N GLU A 9 -21.95 -24.56 -4.51
CA GLU A 9 -22.78 -25.11 -5.58
C GLU A 9 -21.99 -25.92 -6.61
N ARG A 10 -20.64 -25.81 -6.58
CA ARG A 10 -19.78 -26.40 -7.62
C ARG A 10 -18.65 -27.27 -7.11
N PHE A 11 -18.22 -27.04 -5.88
CA PHE A 11 -17.11 -27.78 -5.27
C PHE A 11 -17.52 -28.33 -3.91
N ASP A 12 -17.03 -29.53 -3.60
CA ASP A 12 -17.20 -30.13 -2.29
C ASP A 12 -16.55 -29.26 -1.20
N VAL A 13 -17.29 -29.06 -0.12
CA VAL A 13 -16.81 -28.31 1.03
C VAL A 13 -16.00 -29.23 1.95
N VAL A 14 -14.74 -28.90 2.17
CA VAL A 14 -13.86 -29.63 3.08
C VAL A 14 -14.10 -29.16 4.52
N ARG A 15 -14.79 -29.97 5.33
CA ARG A 15 -15.14 -29.66 6.75
C ARG A 15 -14.18 -30.28 7.76
N GLY A 16 -13.19 -31.01 7.31
CA GLY A 16 -12.17 -31.66 8.15
C GLY A 16 -11.08 -32.28 7.30
N MET A 17 -10.04 -32.83 7.93
CA MET A 17 -8.96 -33.51 7.19
C MET A 17 -9.54 -34.72 6.45
N PRO A 18 -9.44 -34.78 5.11
CA PRO A 18 -9.92 -35.91 4.34
C PRO A 18 -9.20 -37.19 4.73
N SER A 19 -9.95 -38.31 4.81
CA SER A 19 -9.37 -39.63 5.08
C SER A 19 -8.48 -40.15 3.94
N GLU A 20 -8.80 -39.74 2.72
CA GLU A 20 -8.03 -40.01 1.51
C GLU A 20 -7.72 -38.74 0.76
N GLY A 21 -6.48 -38.64 0.22
CA GLY A 21 -6.06 -37.48 -0.57
C GLY A 21 -6.73 -37.47 -1.95
N ARG A 22 -7.06 -36.31 -2.44
CA ARG A 22 -7.52 -36.08 -3.83
C ARG A 22 -6.33 -36.13 -4.79
N SER A 23 -6.56 -36.47 -6.05
CA SER A 23 -5.52 -36.40 -7.06
C SER A 23 -5.06 -34.95 -7.27
N ARG A 24 -3.73 -34.76 -7.45
CA ARG A 24 -3.16 -33.43 -7.70
C ARG A 24 -3.77 -32.75 -8.93
N ARG A 25 -4.11 -33.53 -9.95
CA ARG A 25 -4.74 -33.03 -11.18
C ARG A 25 -6.11 -32.43 -10.89
N ALA A 26 -6.98 -33.17 -10.18
CA ALA A 26 -8.30 -32.70 -9.84
C ALA A 26 -8.27 -31.41 -8.97
N ILE A 27 -7.28 -31.32 -8.05
CA ILE A 27 -7.10 -30.10 -7.25
C ILE A 27 -6.73 -28.91 -8.14
N LEU A 28 -5.79 -29.10 -9.08
CA LEU A 28 -5.37 -28.02 -9.98
C LEU A 28 -6.50 -27.60 -10.95
N ASP A 29 -7.33 -28.54 -11.39
CA ASP A 29 -8.47 -28.24 -12.27
C ASP A 29 -9.53 -27.39 -11.52
N ASP A 30 -9.81 -27.69 -10.23
CA ASP A 30 -10.69 -26.88 -9.40
C ASP A 30 -10.13 -25.45 -9.21
N LEU A 31 -8.84 -25.34 -8.85
CA LEU A 31 -8.16 -24.06 -8.67
C LEU A 31 -8.15 -23.21 -9.95
N ALA A 32 -7.89 -23.84 -11.10
CA ALA A 32 -7.91 -23.14 -12.39
C ALA A 32 -9.32 -22.62 -12.72
N THR A 33 -10.36 -23.38 -12.36
CA THR A 33 -11.76 -22.94 -12.56
C THR A 33 -12.09 -21.73 -11.69
N MET A 34 -11.71 -21.74 -10.40
CA MET A 34 -11.92 -20.60 -9.50
C MET A 34 -11.17 -19.36 -10.01
N ALA A 35 -9.87 -19.51 -10.35
CA ALA A 35 -9.04 -18.41 -10.81
C ALA A 35 -9.61 -17.76 -12.08
N SER A 36 -10.00 -18.55 -13.09
CA SER A 36 -10.53 -18.01 -14.34
C SER A 36 -11.84 -17.24 -14.18
N GLU A 37 -12.57 -17.46 -13.12
CA GLU A 37 -13.78 -16.69 -12.80
C GLU A 37 -13.48 -15.40 -12.07
N GLU A 38 -12.56 -15.45 -11.10
CA GLU A 38 -12.15 -14.28 -10.33
C GLU A 38 -11.37 -13.28 -11.20
N ASP A 39 -10.58 -13.76 -12.15
CA ASP A 39 -9.79 -12.93 -13.07
C ASP A 39 -10.67 -12.00 -13.93
N LYS A 40 -11.87 -12.41 -14.28
CA LYS A 40 -12.83 -11.57 -15.06
C LYS A 40 -13.13 -10.24 -14.38
N ALA A 41 -13.03 -10.17 -13.04
CA ALA A 41 -13.32 -8.95 -12.29
C ALA A 41 -12.30 -7.83 -12.51
N TRP A 42 -11.07 -8.15 -12.93
CA TRP A 42 -9.99 -7.16 -13.09
C TRP A 42 -9.39 -7.12 -14.51
N GLU A 43 -9.52 -8.18 -15.30
CA GLU A 43 -8.96 -8.26 -16.67
C GLU A 43 -9.50 -7.19 -17.60
N SER A 44 -10.72 -6.70 -17.38
CA SER A 44 -11.31 -5.61 -18.16
C SER A 44 -10.64 -4.25 -17.94
N GLY A 45 -9.77 -4.11 -16.95
CA GLY A 45 -9.14 -2.83 -16.60
C GLY A 45 -10.05 -1.84 -15.87
N GLN A 46 -11.21 -2.27 -15.36
CA GLN A 46 -12.18 -1.41 -14.69
C GLN A 46 -12.07 -1.41 -13.16
N CYS A 47 -11.07 -2.13 -12.59
CA CYS A 47 -10.90 -2.27 -11.15
C CYS A 47 -9.76 -1.38 -10.63
N SER A 48 -10.07 -0.46 -9.73
CA SER A 48 -9.09 0.41 -9.07
C SER A 48 -8.11 -0.38 -8.21
N GLY A 49 -6.81 -0.20 -8.43
CA GLY A 49 -5.73 -0.79 -7.64
C GLY A 49 -5.75 -2.33 -7.63
N THR A 50 -5.28 -2.92 -6.55
CA THR A 50 -5.34 -4.36 -6.21
C THR A 50 -4.55 -5.28 -7.15
N MET A 51 -4.86 -5.32 -8.44
CA MET A 51 -4.17 -6.10 -9.48
C MET A 51 -3.19 -5.20 -10.23
N TYR A 52 -1.96 -5.12 -9.72
CA TYR A 52 -0.97 -4.16 -10.21
C TYR A 52 -0.36 -4.54 -11.55
N CYS A 53 -0.04 -5.83 -11.74
CA CYS A 53 0.60 -6.33 -12.96
C CYS A 53 -0.40 -6.69 -14.06
N GLY A 54 -1.38 -7.53 -13.75
CA GLY A 54 -2.36 -7.99 -14.73
C GLY A 54 -1.78 -8.75 -15.93
N ASP A 55 -0.66 -9.46 -15.74
CA ASP A 55 0.07 -10.17 -16.78
C ASP A 55 0.32 -11.62 -16.38
N HIS A 56 -0.41 -12.55 -17.00
CA HIS A 56 -0.34 -13.97 -16.68
C HIS A 56 1.03 -14.58 -17.01
N ASP A 57 1.71 -14.12 -18.06
CA ASP A 57 3.04 -14.63 -18.44
C ASP A 57 4.08 -14.21 -17.40
N HIS A 58 3.99 -12.97 -16.91
CA HIS A 58 4.83 -12.50 -15.81
C HIS A 58 4.58 -13.30 -14.53
N TYR A 59 3.31 -13.58 -14.19
CA TYR A 59 2.98 -14.41 -13.03
C TYR A 59 3.48 -15.84 -13.18
N ALA A 60 3.37 -16.44 -14.37
CA ALA A 60 3.88 -17.78 -14.65
C ALA A 60 5.41 -17.83 -14.50
N PHE A 61 6.13 -16.86 -15.04
CA PHE A 61 7.58 -16.73 -14.88
C PHE A 61 8.00 -16.62 -13.40
N MET A 62 7.33 -15.76 -12.63
CA MET A 62 7.63 -15.65 -11.20
C MET A 62 7.29 -16.93 -10.43
N ALA A 63 6.21 -17.65 -10.81
CA ALA A 63 5.85 -18.92 -10.20
C ALA A 63 6.91 -20.00 -10.49
N ASP A 64 7.53 -20.00 -11.66
CA ASP A 64 8.63 -20.89 -11.98
C ASP A 64 9.87 -20.59 -11.12
N ALA A 65 10.21 -19.31 -10.93
CA ALA A 65 11.27 -18.93 -10.00
C ALA A 65 10.95 -19.34 -8.55
N PHE A 66 9.70 -19.14 -8.11
CA PHE A 66 9.24 -19.56 -6.78
C PHE A 66 9.41 -21.05 -6.55
N LYS A 67 9.03 -21.89 -7.51
CA LYS A 67 9.12 -23.36 -7.41
C LYS A 67 10.54 -23.84 -7.10
N LEU A 68 11.55 -23.18 -7.66
CA LEU A 68 12.96 -23.56 -7.46
C LEU A 68 13.41 -23.38 -6.01
N PHE A 69 12.80 -22.45 -5.27
CA PHE A 69 13.16 -22.07 -3.91
C PHE A 69 12.01 -22.21 -2.90
N ALA A 70 10.94 -22.92 -3.24
CA ALA A 70 9.75 -23.08 -2.39
C ALA A 70 10.06 -23.72 -1.03
N HIS A 71 11.11 -24.55 -0.95
CA HIS A 71 11.55 -25.24 0.27
C HIS A 71 12.54 -24.42 1.11
N VAL A 72 13.02 -23.26 0.64
CA VAL A 72 14.05 -22.48 1.31
C VAL A 72 13.46 -21.62 2.41
N ASN A 73 14.02 -21.74 3.63
CA ASN A 73 13.74 -20.86 4.74
C ASN A 73 14.85 -19.79 4.85
N VAL A 74 14.47 -18.51 4.79
CA VAL A 74 15.39 -17.37 4.86
C VAL A 74 16.18 -17.29 6.18
N LEU A 75 15.73 -17.95 7.25
CA LEU A 75 16.51 -18.04 8.49
C LEU A 75 17.82 -18.80 8.34
N GLN A 76 17.87 -19.78 7.44
CA GLN A 76 19.00 -20.71 7.33
C GLN A 76 19.92 -20.34 6.15
N ARG A 77 20.52 -19.17 6.26
CA ARG A 77 21.37 -18.59 5.20
C ARG A 77 22.70 -19.30 5.02
N ASP A 78 23.15 -20.03 6.02
CA ASP A 78 24.34 -20.91 5.98
C ASP A 78 24.16 -22.09 5.02
N ILE A 79 22.95 -22.66 5.00
CA ILE A 79 22.58 -23.76 4.09
C ILE A 79 22.06 -23.20 2.75
N CYS A 80 21.37 -22.07 2.79
CA CYS A 80 20.70 -21.45 1.65
C CYS A 80 21.25 -20.03 1.39
N PRO A 81 22.50 -19.89 0.89
CA PRO A 81 23.11 -18.57 0.66
C PRO A 81 22.38 -17.74 -0.41
N SER A 82 21.60 -18.40 -1.29
CA SER A 82 20.70 -17.73 -2.24
C SER A 82 19.71 -16.78 -1.57
N ALA A 83 19.24 -17.08 -0.36
CA ALA A 83 18.36 -16.19 0.39
C ALA A 83 19.02 -14.84 0.69
N SER A 84 20.33 -14.85 1.05
CA SER A 84 21.11 -13.61 1.25
C SER A 84 21.33 -12.85 -0.05
N LYS A 85 21.59 -13.56 -1.15
CA LYS A 85 21.74 -12.95 -2.47
C LYS A 85 20.46 -12.23 -2.91
N PHE A 86 19.33 -12.94 -2.90
CA PHE A 86 18.06 -12.36 -3.35
C PHE A 86 17.64 -11.18 -2.50
N GLU A 87 17.64 -11.32 -1.17
CA GLU A 87 17.27 -10.21 -0.30
C GLU A 87 18.20 -9.01 -0.45
N GLY A 88 19.53 -9.24 -0.49
CA GLY A 88 20.51 -8.18 -0.66
C GLY A 88 20.37 -7.45 -1.99
N GLU A 89 20.11 -8.15 -3.09
CA GLU A 89 19.97 -7.55 -4.41
C GLU A 89 18.60 -6.86 -4.60
N ILE A 90 17.52 -7.37 -4.01
CA ILE A 90 16.23 -6.66 -3.95
C ILE A 90 16.41 -5.32 -3.23
N ILE A 91 17.08 -5.32 -2.08
CA ILE A 91 17.37 -4.10 -1.32
C ILE A 91 18.26 -3.16 -2.13
N ALA A 92 19.30 -3.66 -2.78
CA ALA A 92 20.21 -2.86 -3.59
C ALA A 92 19.49 -2.17 -4.76
N MET A 93 18.66 -2.90 -5.52
CA MET A 93 17.85 -2.33 -6.60
C MET A 93 16.86 -1.27 -6.07
N THR A 94 16.29 -1.50 -4.89
CA THR A 94 15.36 -0.54 -4.26
C THR A 94 16.10 0.71 -3.80
N LEU A 95 17.27 0.57 -3.18
CA LEU A 95 18.09 1.70 -2.76
C LEU A 95 18.61 2.51 -3.96
N ASP A 96 19.01 1.87 -5.05
CA ASP A 96 19.41 2.55 -6.29
C ASP A 96 18.26 3.42 -6.82
N MET A 97 17.08 2.87 -6.92
CA MET A 97 15.88 3.58 -7.37
C MET A 97 15.48 4.74 -6.42
N LEU A 98 15.69 4.60 -5.10
CA LEU A 98 15.40 5.61 -4.08
C LEU A 98 16.59 6.52 -3.77
N HIS A 99 17.58 6.56 -4.65
CA HIS A 99 18.78 7.40 -4.54
C HIS A 99 19.54 7.20 -3.21
N GLY A 100 19.75 5.95 -2.82
CA GLY A 100 20.59 5.61 -1.67
C GLY A 100 22.05 6.06 -1.84
N ASP A 101 22.51 6.28 -3.07
CA ASP A 101 23.81 6.86 -3.40
C ASP A 101 23.96 8.33 -2.99
N ALA A 102 22.85 9.05 -2.74
CA ALA A 102 22.88 10.41 -2.19
C ALA A 102 23.25 10.45 -0.70
N VAL A 103 23.30 9.29 -0.03
CA VAL A 103 23.70 9.19 1.38
C VAL A 103 25.20 8.99 1.48
N HIS A 104 25.91 9.97 2.04
CA HIS A 104 27.39 9.96 2.09
C HIS A 104 27.95 9.87 3.52
N ASP A 105 27.15 10.11 4.52
CA ASP A 105 27.54 10.20 5.93
C ASP A 105 27.27 8.93 6.74
N THR A 106 26.44 8.04 6.23
CA THR A 106 26.08 6.76 6.84
C THR A 106 26.07 5.64 5.80
N THR A 107 25.67 4.44 6.20
CA THR A 107 25.54 3.28 5.30
C THR A 107 24.08 2.94 5.11
N PRO A 108 23.50 3.16 3.92
CA PRO A 108 22.15 2.72 3.63
C PRO A 108 21.97 1.22 3.80
N ALA A 109 20.80 0.83 4.24
CA ALA A 109 20.46 -0.58 4.49
C ALA A 109 18.99 -0.84 4.21
N GLY A 110 18.56 -2.09 4.31
CA GLY A 110 17.16 -2.45 4.13
C GLY A 110 16.79 -3.77 4.76
N LEU A 111 15.50 -4.08 4.68
CA LEU A 111 14.89 -5.33 5.08
C LEU A 111 13.74 -5.64 4.13
N VAL A 112 13.65 -6.88 3.64
CA VAL A 112 12.44 -7.35 2.95
C VAL A 112 11.45 -7.85 4.01
N THR A 113 10.27 -7.25 4.06
CA THR A 113 9.18 -7.57 4.97
C THR A 113 8.06 -8.32 4.26
N SER A 114 7.00 -8.70 4.97
CA SER A 114 5.86 -9.45 4.42
C SER A 114 4.82 -8.56 3.71
N GLY A 115 5.03 -7.25 3.66
CA GLY A 115 4.11 -6.29 3.03
C GLY A 115 4.20 -4.91 3.66
N GLY A 116 3.53 -3.91 3.08
CA GLY A 116 3.61 -2.51 3.52
C GLY A 116 3.28 -2.28 4.98
N SER A 117 2.21 -2.92 5.49
CA SER A 117 1.87 -2.83 6.92
C SER A 117 2.97 -3.37 7.84
N ASP A 118 3.69 -4.42 7.40
CA ASP A 118 4.82 -4.98 8.13
C ASP A 118 6.05 -4.06 8.03
N SER A 119 6.31 -3.45 6.87
CA SER A 119 7.34 -2.41 6.71
C SER A 119 7.11 -1.21 7.64
N ILE A 120 5.86 -0.73 7.73
CA ILE A 120 5.47 0.36 8.63
C ILE A 120 5.66 -0.06 10.10
N LEU A 121 5.22 -1.27 10.47
CA LEU A 121 5.41 -1.80 11.83
C LEU A 121 6.89 -1.88 12.20
N HIS A 122 7.73 -2.36 11.28
CA HIS A 122 9.18 -2.41 11.47
C HIS A 122 9.83 -1.01 11.59
N ALA A 123 9.39 -0.03 10.79
CA ALA A 123 9.88 1.34 10.89
C ALA A 123 9.56 1.93 12.28
N MET A 124 8.31 1.81 12.73
CA MET A 124 7.88 2.31 14.04
C MET A 124 8.61 1.56 15.17
N TYR A 125 8.85 0.27 15.02
CA TYR A 125 9.63 -0.52 15.96
C TYR A 125 11.08 -0.05 16.02
N ALA A 126 11.73 0.18 14.89
CA ALA A 126 13.10 0.67 14.83
C ALA A 126 13.24 2.06 15.51
N TYR A 127 12.35 3.01 15.23
CA TYR A 127 12.35 4.32 15.88
C TYR A 127 12.11 4.23 17.38
N ARG A 128 11.17 3.37 17.83
CA ARG A 128 10.94 3.17 19.28
C ARG A 128 12.16 2.64 19.98
N GLU A 129 12.79 1.59 19.44
CA GLU A 129 13.97 0.99 20.05
C GLU A 129 15.18 1.92 20.00
N HIS A 130 15.38 2.64 18.90
CA HIS A 130 16.40 3.66 18.78
C HIS A 130 16.24 4.75 19.85
N ALA A 131 15.05 5.30 20.01
CA ALA A 131 14.76 6.33 21.00
C ALA A 131 14.93 5.83 22.42
N ARG A 132 14.50 4.60 22.71
CA ARG A 132 14.66 3.97 24.02
C ARG A 132 16.14 3.76 24.36
N GLN A 133 16.94 3.26 23.41
CA GLN A 133 18.34 2.91 23.65
C GLN A 133 19.26 4.14 23.71
N HIS A 134 19.05 5.14 22.85
CA HIS A 134 19.97 6.26 22.68
C HIS A 134 19.49 7.56 23.31
N ARG A 135 18.19 7.70 23.58
CA ARG A 135 17.58 8.92 24.14
C ARG A 135 16.86 8.68 25.47
N GLY A 136 16.68 7.43 25.91
CA GLY A 136 15.99 7.08 27.15
C GLY A 136 14.49 7.40 27.13
N ILE A 137 13.86 7.46 25.95
CA ILE A 137 12.43 7.78 25.81
C ILE A 137 11.60 6.54 26.11
N GLU A 138 10.81 6.61 27.19
CA GLU A 138 9.94 5.53 27.67
C GLU A 138 8.50 5.64 27.14
N ARG A 139 8.04 6.86 26.79
CA ARG A 139 6.70 7.14 26.27
C ARG A 139 6.77 7.89 24.96
N PRO A 140 7.17 7.20 23.89
CA PRO A 140 7.36 7.84 22.60
C PRO A 140 6.04 8.25 21.97
N ASN A 141 6.09 9.32 21.16
CA ASN A 141 5.02 9.68 20.24
C ASN A 141 5.52 9.77 18.81
N VAL A 142 4.59 9.56 17.87
CA VAL A 142 4.76 9.72 16.43
C VAL A 142 3.68 10.67 15.91
N ILE A 143 4.04 11.54 14.98
CA ILE A 143 3.07 12.43 14.32
C ILE A 143 2.92 12.01 12.87
N LYS A 144 1.68 11.78 12.42
CA LYS A 144 1.35 11.50 11.03
C LYS A 144 0.26 12.45 10.54
N PRO A 145 0.19 12.79 9.23
CA PRO A 145 -0.99 13.44 8.68
C PRO A 145 -2.20 12.50 8.74
N GLU A 146 -3.40 13.06 8.83
CA GLU A 146 -4.64 12.26 8.86
C GLU A 146 -4.82 11.39 7.62
N THR A 147 -4.24 11.80 6.47
CA THR A 147 -4.21 11.06 5.20
C THR A 147 -3.25 9.87 5.17
N ALA A 148 -2.29 9.80 6.08
CA ALA A 148 -1.35 8.68 6.13
C ALA A 148 -2.05 7.37 6.48
N HIS A 149 -1.59 6.28 5.90
CA HIS A 149 -2.23 4.97 5.94
C HIS A 149 -2.54 4.48 7.36
N ALA A 150 -3.70 3.85 7.55
CA ALA A 150 -4.17 3.33 8.86
C ALA A 150 -3.24 2.26 9.49
N ALA A 151 -2.28 1.72 8.73
CA ALA A 151 -1.26 0.81 9.27
C ALA A 151 -0.37 1.48 10.34
N PHE A 152 -0.21 2.81 10.30
CA PHE A 152 0.49 3.56 11.37
C PHE A 152 -0.31 3.54 12.67
N ASP A 153 -1.64 3.71 12.59
CA ASP A 153 -2.52 3.61 13.76
C ASP A 153 -2.40 2.23 14.40
N LYS A 154 -2.43 1.18 13.58
CA LYS A 154 -2.25 -0.20 14.02
C LYS A 154 -0.86 -0.44 14.62
N ALA A 155 0.20 0.03 13.96
CA ALA A 155 1.57 -0.15 14.43
C ALA A 155 1.79 0.56 15.78
N CYS A 156 1.35 1.81 15.91
CA CYS A 156 1.47 2.56 17.16
C CYS A 156 0.66 1.91 18.29
N HIS A 157 -0.56 1.44 18.01
CA HIS A 157 -1.37 0.69 18.96
C HIS A 157 -0.65 -0.58 19.46
N LEU A 158 -0.10 -1.38 18.55
CA LEU A 158 0.60 -2.62 18.89
C LEU A 158 1.90 -2.38 19.68
N LEU A 159 2.59 -1.28 19.40
CA LEU A 159 3.88 -0.95 19.98
C LEU A 159 3.80 -0.04 21.23
N GLY A 160 2.58 0.40 21.61
CA GLY A 160 2.39 1.30 22.73
C GLY A 160 2.99 2.70 22.50
N ILE A 161 2.95 3.19 21.25
CA ILE A 161 3.38 4.52 20.84
C ILE A 161 2.17 5.45 20.81
N GLU A 162 2.27 6.64 21.41
CA GLU A 162 1.25 7.69 21.25
C GLU A 162 1.22 8.17 19.80
N LEU A 163 0.06 8.17 19.17
CA LEU A 163 -0.10 8.66 17.80
C LEU A 163 -0.83 10.01 17.79
N ARG A 164 -0.18 11.03 17.24
CA ARG A 164 -0.76 12.36 17.02
C ARG A 164 -1.09 12.50 15.51
N ARG A 165 -2.30 12.99 15.22
CA ARG A 165 -2.75 13.18 13.84
C ARG A 165 -2.70 14.66 13.49
N ALA A 166 -1.84 15.01 12.54
CA ALA A 166 -1.77 16.35 11.99
C ALA A 166 -2.90 16.57 10.96
N PRO A 167 -3.53 17.74 10.95
CA PRO A 167 -4.46 18.11 9.90
C PRO A 167 -3.74 18.20 8.55
N ILE A 168 -4.54 18.28 7.48
CA ILE A 168 -4.07 18.55 6.13
C ILE A 168 -4.64 19.89 5.64
N ASP A 169 -4.00 20.48 4.66
CA ASP A 169 -4.59 21.54 3.87
C ASP A 169 -5.72 20.96 2.99
N PRO A 170 -6.98 21.42 3.12
CA PRO A 170 -8.10 20.84 2.38
C PRO A 170 -8.02 21.03 0.85
N ALA A 171 -7.26 22.00 0.37
CA ALA A 171 -7.12 22.29 -1.07
C ALA A 171 -6.06 21.38 -1.69
N THR A 172 -4.91 21.24 -1.04
CA THR A 172 -3.77 20.47 -1.55
C THR A 172 -3.74 19.03 -1.02
N THR A 173 -4.49 18.73 0.04
CA THR A 173 -4.47 17.47 0.79
C THR A 173 -3.09 17.07 1.34
N ARG A 174 -2.17 18.04 1.47
CA ARG A 174 -0.83 17.89 2.04
C ARG A 174 -0.84 18.09 3.56
N ALA A 175 0.09 17.46 4.24
CA ALA A 175 0.30 17.61 5.68
C ALA A 175 0.56 19.07 6.08
N ASP A 176 -0.06 19.54 7.17
CA ASP A 176 0.25 20.82 7.82
C ASP A 176 1.55 20.69 8.64
N VAL A 177 2.66 21.09 8.03
CA VAL A 177 3.99 21.02 8.67
C VAL A 177 4.13 21.99 9.82
N ALA A 178 3.44 23.13 9.77
CA ALA A 178 3.44 24.11 10.87
C ALA A 178 2.78 23.51 12.13
N TRP A 179 1.67 22.84 11.96
CA TRP A 179 1.01 22.12 13.04
C TRP A 179 1.93 21.00 13.60
N ILE A 180 2.59 20.23 12.73
CA ILE A 180 3.55 19.20 13.15
C ILE A 180 4.67 19.80 14.00
N ALA A 181 5.24 20.94 13.57
CA ALA A 181 6.30 21.63 14.28
C ALA A 181 5.87 22.14 15.68
N GLU A 182 4.62 22.60 15.82
CA GLU A 182 4.04 23.06 17.09
C GLU A 182 3.78 21.92 18.05
N HIS A 183 3.38 20.73 17.55
CA HIS A 183 2.96 19.60 18.37
C HIS A 183 4.05 18.53 18.57
N ALA A 184 5.21 18.68 17.93
CA ALA A 184 6.38 17.85 18.18
C ALA A 184 7.07 18.28 19.49
N ASP A 185 7.40 17.31 20.34
CA ASP A 185 8.05 17.51 21.64
C ASP A 185 9.30 16.65 21.82
N ALA A 186 9.83 16.61 23.04
CA ALA A 186 11.04 15.86 23.37
C ALA A 186 10.86 14.34 23.24
N ASP A 187 9.64 13.84 23.35
CA ASP A 187 9.27 12.42 23.23
C ASP A 187 8.85 12.03 21.81
N THR A 188 8.84 12.99 20.88
CA THR A 188 8.62 12.69 19.44
C THR A 188 9.81 11.93 18.89
N ILE A 189 9.55 10.71 18.36
CA ILE A 189 10.58 9.83 17.84
C ILE A 189 10.66 9.85 16.31
N ALA A 190 9.52 10.10 15.66
CA ALA A 190 9.44 10.23 14.20
C ALA A 190 8.21 11.03 13.78
N ILE A 191 8.29 11.58 12.59
CA ILE A 191 7.14 12.07 11.82
C ILE A 191 6.98 11.25 10.55
N VAL A 192 5.77 11.24 9.98
CA VAL A 192 5.41 10.47 8.79
C VAL A 192 4.95 11.40 7.69
N GLY A 193 5.47 11.20 6.47
CA GLY A 193 4.93 11.78 5.25
C GLY A 193 4.70 10.68 4.20
N SER A 194 3.81 10.90 3.27
CA SER A 194 3.45 9.92 2.24
C SER A 194 3.91 10.34 0.85
N ALA A 195 4.40 9.38 0.08
CA ALA A 195 4.73 9.54 -1.33
C ALA A 195 4.20 8.33 -2.15
N CYS A 196 2.92 8.42 -2.56
CA CYS A 196 1.85 9.37 -2.24
C CYS A 196 0.90 8.82 -1.17
N ASN A 197 0.06 9.71 -0.58
CA ASN A 197 -1.01 9.22 0.28
C ASN A 197 -2.03 8.41 -0.54
N TYR A 198 -2.57 7.36 0.07
CA TYR A 198 -3.52 6.47 -0.59
C TYR A 198 -4.80 7.20 -1.01
N GLY A 199 -5.29 8.11 -0.17
CA GLY A 199 -6.59 8.71 -0.38
C GLY A 199 -6.66 9.57 -1.66
N TYR A 200 -5.64 10.37 -1.91
CA TYR A 200 -5.72 11.44 -2.91
C TYR A 200 -4.62 11.40 -3.97
N GLY A 201 -3.62 10.53 -3.81
CA GLY A 201 -2.48 10.49 -4.72
C GLY A 201 -1.50 11.64 -4.56
N THR A 202 -1.68 12.48 -3.56
CA THR A 202 -0.83 13.64 -3.26
C THR A 202 0.43 13.23 -2.50
N ILE A 203 1.54 13.91 -2.81
CA ILE A 203 2.81 13.75 -2.11
C ILE A 203 2.91 14.83 -1.03
N ASP A 204 3.15 14.43 0.21
CA ASP A 204 3.36 15.36 1.33
C ASP A 204 4.62 16.23 1.12
N PRO A 205 4.75 17.38 1.80
CA PRO A 205 5.88 18.30 1.65
C PRO A 205 7.15 17.75 2.32
N ILE A 206 7.68 16.63 1.77
CA ILE A 206 8.77 15.84 2.36
C ILE A 206 10.06 16.65 2.58
N GLU A 207 10.39 17.59 1.70
CA GLU A 207 11.58 18.43 1.89
C GLU A 207 11.45 19.35 3.11
N GLU A 208 10.25 19.92 3.34
CA GLU A 208 9.98 20.75 4.51
C GLU A 208 9.95 19.91 5.79
N MET A 209 9.29 18.76 5.75
CA MET A 209 9.28 17.80 6.85
C MET A 209 10.69 17.28 7.17
N GLY A 210 11.53 17.07 6.16
CA GLY A 210 12.93 16.66 6.33
C GLY A 210 13.77 17.70 7.04
N ARG A 211 13.58 18.98 6.72
CA ARG A 211 14.25 20.08 7.44
C ARG A 211 13.83 20.11 8.90
N LEU A 212 12.54 20.02 9.17
CA LEU A 212 12.00 19.96 10.53
C LEU A 212 12.56 18.76 11.32
N ALA A 213 12.63 17.58 10.70
CA ALA A 213 13.17 16.38 11.32
C ALA A 213 14.64 16.54 11.74
N LEU A 214 15.46 17.11 10.85
CA LEU A 214 16.87 17.42 11.15
C LEU A 214 17.03 18.45 12.28
N GLU A 215 16.24 19.52 12.25
CA GLU A 215 16.30 20.59 13.26
C GLU A 215 15.92 20.09 14.65
N ARG A 216 14.97 19.15 14.75
CA ARG A 216 14.44 18.65 16.01
C ARG A 216 15.07 17.32 16.46
N GLY A 217 15.84 16.64 15.59
CA GLY A 217 16.54 15.41 15.92
C GLY A 217 15.62 14.18 16.09
N PHE A 218 14.54 14.10 15.32
CA PHE A 218 13.71 12.91 15.22
C PHE A 218 13.72 12.35 13.79
N GLY A 219 13.20 11.13 13.57
CA GLY A 219 13.17 10.51 12.26
C GLY A 219 12.05 11.05 11.35
N LEU A 220 12.25 10.92 10.05
CA LEU A 220 11.20 11.06 9.04
C LEU A 220 11.05 9.74 8.29
N HIS A 221 9.88 9.12 8.44
CA HIS A 221 9.47 7.99 7.61
C HIS A 221 8.68 8.48 6.40
N VAL A 222 9.07 8.05 5.21
CA VAL A 222 8.27 8.26 4.00
C VAL A 222 7.53 6.99 3.65
N ASP A 223 6.20 7.04 3.71
CA ASP A 223 5.35 5.97 3.23
C ASP A 223 5.29 6.00 1.70
N GLY A 224 6.17 5.24 1.08
CA GLY A 224 6.21 4.94 -0.34
C GLY A 224 5.62 3.57 -0.68
N CYS A 225 4.84 2.95 0.23
CA CYS A 225 4.22 1.64 -0.03
C CYS A 225 3.46 1.61 -1.36
N LEU A 226 2.80 2.71 -1.71
CA LEU A 226 2.12 2.85 -2.99
C LEU A 226 3.03 3.41 -4.07
N GLY A 227 3.66 4.55 -3.83
CA GLY A 227 4.38 5.31 -4.85
C GLY A 227 5.85 4.94 -5.03
N GLY A 228 6.46 4.23 -4.08
CA GLY A 228 7.91 4.02 -4.05
C GLY A 228 8.49 3.30 -5.27
N PHE A 229 7.72 2.44 -5.94
CA PHE A 229 8.14 1.75 -7.16
C PHE A 229 7.56 2.36 -8.46
N ILE A 230 6.94 3.54 -8.41
CA ILE A 230 6.42 4.21 -9.61
C ILE A 230 6.82 5.69 -9.69
N LEU A 231 6.82 6.42 -8.59
CA LEU A 231 7.17 7.85 -8.58
C LEU A 231 8.60 8.15 -9.04
N PRO A 232 9.64 7.35 -8.70
CA PRO A 232 10.99 7.58 -9.22
C PRO A 232 11.04 7.53 -10.74
N TRP A 233 10.30 6.61 -11.35
CA TRP A 233 10.21 6.51 -12.82
C TRP A 233 9.45 7.69 -13.43
N GLY A 234 8.43 8.20 -12.71
CA GLY A 234 7.73 9.42 -13.11
C GLY A 234 8.65 10.63 -13.11
N GLN A 235 9.54 10.77 -12.11
CA GLN A 235 10.58 11.83 -12.09
C GLN A 235 11.53 11.71 -13.27
N GLU A 236 11.97 10.50 -13.59
CA GLU A 236 12.85 10.24 -14.71
C GLU A 236 12.20 10.52 -16.07
N LEU A 237 10.89 10.29 -16.19
CA LEU A 237 10.09 10.65 -17.36
C LEU A 237 9.83 12.17 -17.48
N GLY A 238 10.23 12.95 -16.47
CA GLY A 238 10.14 14.40 -16.46
C GLY A 238 8.80 14.94 -15.95
N TYR A 239 7.98 14.13 -15.30
CA TYR A 239 6.76 14.61 -14.63
C TYR A 239 7.13 15.43 -13.38
N ASP A 240 6.30 16.40 -13.04
CA ASP A 240 6.49 17.30 -11.89
C ASP A 240 6.19 16.56 -10.56
N ILE A 241 7.14 15.76 -10.14
CA ILE A 241 7.05 14.96 -8.91
C ILE A 241 8.11 15.49 -7.93
N PRO A 242 7.71 16.02 -6.76
CA PRO A 242 8.64 16.56 -5.77
C PRO A 242 9.60 15.50 -5.21
N LEU A 243 10.71 15.93 -4.62
CA LEU A 243 11.65 15.04 -3.95
C LEU A 243 11.00 14.40 -2.71
N PHE A 244 11.17 13.09 -2.56
CA PHE A 244 10.59 12.35 -1.43
C PHE A 244 11.52 11.26 -0.88
N ASP A 245 12.62 10.99 -1.57
CA ASP A 245 13.53 9.88 -1.29
C ASP A 245 14.80 10.33 -0.54
N PHE A 246 15.84 9.51 -0.53
CA PHE A 246 17.07 9.79 0.21
C PHE A 246 17.87 11.00 -0.27
N ARG A 247 17.51 11.65 -1.36
CA ARG A 247 18.01 12.96 -1.73
C ARG A 247 17.57 14.06 -0.75
N VAL A 248 16.48 13.82 0.00
CA VAL A 248 16.09 14.70 1.12
C VAL A 248 16.84 14.27 2.38
N PRO A 249 17.76 15.09 2.93
CA PRO A 249 18.68 14.66 4.00
C PRO A 249 17.97 14.19 5.29
N GLY A 250 16.79 14.74 5.61
CA GLY A 250 16.02 14.39 6.79
C GLY A 250 15.25 13.07 6.69
N VAL A 251 15.10 12.48 5.50
CA VAL A 251 14.45 11.19 5.33
C VAL A 251 15.32 10.08 5.89
N THR A 252 14.83 9.35 6.88
CA THR A 252 15.58 8.28 7.58
C THR A 252 15.11 6.88 7.24
N THR A 253 13.83 6.69 6.87
CA THR A 253 13.31 5.41 6.37
C THR A 253 12.28 5.62 5.26
N ILE A 254 12.19 4.64 4.34
CA ILE A 254 11.19 4.62 3.27
C ILE A 254 10.64 3.20 3.17
N SER A 255 9.30 3.05 3.17
CA SER A 255 8.63 1.79 2.82
C SER A 255 8.26 1.78 1.33
N ALA A 256 8.47 0.67 0.64
CA ALA A 256 8.15 0.51 -0.78
C ALA A 256 7.69 -0.92 -1.08
N ASP A 257 6.45 -1.09 -1.55
CA ASP A 257 5.86 -2.42 -1.74
C ASP A 257 6.23 -3.04 -3.08
N THR A 258 7.04 -4.09 -3.03
CA THR A 258 7.42 -4.85 -4.23
C THR A 258 6.22 -5.56 -4.87
N HIS A 259 5.17 -5.86 -4.10
CA HIS A 259 3.95 -6.49 -4.58
C HIS A 259 2.92 -5.51 -5.17
N LYS A 260 3.26 -4.22 -5.26
CA LYS A 260 2.47 -3.19 -5.95
C LYS A 260 3.10 -2.87 -7.31
N TYR A 261 3.70 -1.73 -7.48
CA TYR A 261 4.26 -1.31 -8.78
C TYR A 261 5.65 -1.87 -9.10
N ALA A 262 6.22 -2.73 -8.24
CA ALA A 262 7.30 -3.61 -8.67
C ALA A 262 6.79 -4.95 -9.20
N TYR A 263 5.45 -5.16 -9.23
CA TYR A 263 4.76 -6.29 -9.86
C TYR A 263 5.08 -7.67 -9.29
N GLY A 264 5.63 -7.73 -8.06
CA GLY A 264 5.90 -8.96 -7.33
C GLY A 264 4.64 -9.64 -6.79
N PHE A 265 4.78 -10.88 -6.34
CA PHE A 265 3.72 -11.57 -5.59
C PHE A 265 3.41 -10.87 -4.27
N LYS A 266 2.16 -10.95 -3.81
CA LYS A 266 1.78 -10.51 -2.47
C LYS A 266 2.65 -11.23 -1.42
N GLY A 267 3.05 -10.52 -0.38
CA GLY A 267 3.89 -11.08 0.69
C GLY A 267 5.33 -10.58 0.67
N THR A 268 5.65 -9.51 -0.09
CA THR A 268 6.94 -8.83 -0.05
C THR A 268 6.80 -7.32 -0.12
N SER A 269 7.64 -6.60 0.63
CA SER A 269 7.83 -5.15 0.63
C SER A 269 9.25 -4.85 1.08
N VAL A 270 9.80 -3.70 0.79
CA VAL A 270 11.11 -3.26 1.28
C VAL A 270 10.92 -2.10 2.25
N LEU A 271 11.56 -2.21 3.41
CA LEU A 271 11.84 -1.08 4.28
C LEU A 271 13.30 -0.69 4.07
N ALA A 272 13.53 0.48 3.49
CA ALA A 272 14.84 1.07 3.28
C ALA A 272 15.17 2.02 4.43
N PHE A 273 16.43 2.00 4.87
CA PHE A 273 16.97 2.83 5.95
C PHE A 273 18.12 3.67 5.39
N ARG A 274 18.16 4.94 5.77
CA ARG A 274 19.33 5.80 5.51
C ARG A 274 20.56 5.31 6.25
N ASP A 275 20.36 4.76 7.47
CA ASP A 275 21.43 4.34 8.36
C ASP A 275 21.25 2.89 8.82
N ILE A 276 22.30 2.09 8.64
CA ILE A 276 22.37 0.71 9.11
C ILE A 276 22.22 0.62 10.64
N ASP A 277 22.62 1.62 11.41
CA ASP A 277 22.55 1.59 12.86
C ASP A 277 21.09 1.71 13.31
N LEU A 278 20.28 2.57 12.70
CA LEU A 278 18.83 2.59 12.92
C LEU A 278 18.17 1.24 12.60
N ARG A 279 18.61 0.56 11.53
CA ARG A 279 18.13 -0.80 11.22
C ARG A 279 18.52 -1.81 12.30
N ARG A 280 19.71 -1.69 12.89
CA ARG A 280 20.20 -2.61 13.93
C ARG A 280 19.43 -2.49 15.22
N ASP A 281 18.90 -1.33 15.55
CA ASP A 281 18.18 -1.11 16.80
C ASP A 281 16.88 -1.94 16.88
N GLN A 282 16.32 -2.39 15.77
CA GLN A 282 15.17 -3.31 15.74
C GLN A 282 15.56 -4.81 15.94
N TYR A 283 16.85 -5.15 15.99
CA TYR A 283 17.25 -6.54 16.14
C TYR A 283 16.92 -7.06 17.54
N PHE A 284 16.37 -8.27 17.57
CA PHE A 284 16.12 -8.96 18.83
C PHE A 284 17.19 -10.00 19.09
N PHE A 285 17.74 -10.01 20.30
CA PHE A 285 18.75 -10.95 20.76
C PHE A 285 18.32 -11.62 22.05
N LEU A 286 18.49 -12.94 22.15
CA LEU A 286 18.36 -13.73 23.36
C LEU A 286 19.54 -14.71 23.44
N THR A 287 20.45 -14.47 24.40
CA THR A 287 21.75 -15.14 24.46
C THR A 287 21.80 -16.31 25.44
N ASP A 288 20.82 -16.43 26.32
CA ASP A 288 20.74 -17.42 27.41
C ASP A 288 19.52 -18.34 27.33
N TRP A 289 18.98 -18.55 26.12
CA TRP A 289 17.88 -19.47 25.91
C TRP A 289 18.36 -20.92 25.79
N SER A 290 17.61 -21.88 26.37
CA SER A 290 17.95 -23.32 26.35
C SER A 290 17.99 -23.92 24.94
N GLY A 291 17.29 -23.33 23.95
CA GLY A 291 17.34 -23.71 22.54
C GLY A 291 18.56 -23.19 21.77
N GLY A 292 19.48 -22.48 22.44
CA GLY A 292 20.67 -21.87 21.86
C GLY A 292 20.58 -20.35 21.81
N LYS A 293 21.60 -19.70 21.24
CA LYS A 293 21.58 -18.25 21.03
C LYS A 293 20.61 -17.90 19.91
N TYR A 294 19.67 -17.03 20.18
CA TYR A 294 18.67 -16.56 19.21
C TYR A 294 18.95 -15.12 18.78
N CYS A 295 18.86 -14.86 17.51
CA CYS A 295 18.84 -13.50 16.96
C CYS A 295 17.83 -13.41 15.78
N SER A 296 17.16 -12.28 15.67
CA SER A 296 16.23 -12.01 14.59
C SER A 296 16.39 -10.57 14.10
N PRO A 297 16.49 -10.34 12.78
CA PRO A 297 16.59 -9.00 12.21
C PRO A 297 15.23 -8.28 12.13
N GLY A 298 14.14 -8.97 12.51
CA GLY A 298 12.79 -8.45 12.39
C GLY A 298 11.77 -9.26 13.18
N ILE A 299 10.50 -8.96 12.98
CA ILE A 299 9.37 -9.56 13.71
C ILE A 299 9.13 -11.01 13.28
N ALA A 300 9.17 -11.27 11.96
CA ALA A 300 8.97 -12.60 11.43
C ALA A 300 10.23 -13.47 11.64
N GLY A 301 10.04 -14.70 12.09
CA GLY A 301 11.09 -15.72 12.12
C GLY A 301 11.32 -16.34 10.74
N SER A 302 10.65 -17.45 10.44
CA SER A 302 10.71 -18.11 9.12
C SER A 302 10.09 -17.23 8.02
N ARG A 303 10.78 -17.11 6.89
CA ARG A 303 10.30 -16.41 5.70
C ARG A 303 10.56 -17.26 4.45
N SER A 304 9.73 -17.09 3.42
CA SER A 304 9.81 -17.87 2.18
C SER A 304 10.96 -17.43 1.29
N GLY A 305 11.89 -18.33 1.00
CA GLY A 305 12.93 -18.12 -0.02
C GLY A 305 12.34 -18.10 -1.43
N GLY A 306 11.24 -18.80 -1.68
CA GLY A 306 10.52 -18.78 -2.95
C GLY A 306 9.95 -17.39 -3.27
N LEU A 307 9.40 -16.66 -2.30
CA LEU A 307 8.95 -15.28 -2.50
C LEU A 307 10.10 -14.33 -2.82
N LEU A 308 11.24 -14.47 -2.14
CA LEU A 308 12.42 -13.67 -2.47
C LEU A 308 12.93 -13.96 -3.88
N ALA A 309 12.99 -15.24 -4.28
CA ALA A 309 13.39 -15.64 -5.62
C ALA A 309 12.46 -15.08 -6.71
N ALA A 310 11.14 -15.18 -6.50
CA ALA A 310 10.14 -14.64 -7.41
C ALA A 310 10.24 -13.12 -7.55
N THR A 311 10.36 -12.40 -6.42
CA THR A 311 10.49 -10.93 -6.41
C THR A 311 11.78 -10.51 -7.12
N TRP A 312 12.91 -11.14 -6.79
CA TRP A 312 14.18 -10.87 -7.44
C TRP A 312 14.13 -11.13 -8.95
N ALA A 313 13.55 -12.25 -9.36
CA ALA A 313 13.41 -12.62 -10.77
C ALA A 313 12.53 -11.62 -11.52
N GLY A 314 11.38 -11.25 -10.96
CA GLY A 314 10.47 -10.25 -11.53
C GLY A 314 11.15 -8.89 -11.73
N MET A 315 11.80 -8.36 -10.68
CA MET A 315 12.51 -7.09 -10.75
C MET A 315 13.66 -7.12 -11.78
N THR A 316 14.45 -8.19 -11.77
CA THR A 316 15.59 -8.35 -12.69
C THR A 316 15.15 -8.51 -14.13
N SER A 317 14.04 -9.21 -14.39
CA SER A 317 13.54 -9.44 -15.76
C SER A 317 12.94 -8.19 -16.39
N LEU A 318 12.29 -7.33 -15.61
CA LEU A 318 11.75 -6.06 -16.09
C LEU A 318 12.86 -5.04 -16.33
N GLY A 319 13.79 -4.93 -15.40
CA GLY A 319 14.84 -3.93 -15.46
C GLY A 319 14.30 -2.48 -15.57
N ARG A 320 15.21 -1.51 -15.67
CA ARG A 320 14.86 -0.09 -15.72
C ARG A 320 13.93 0.26 -16.90
N GLU A 321 14.19 -0.27 -18.09
CA GLU A 321 13.40 0.03 -19.27
C GLU A 321 11.95 -0.49 -19.16
N GLY A 322 11.75 -1.69 -18.58
CA GLY A 322 10.44 -2.24 -18.35
C GLY A 322 9.62 -1.39 -17.38
N TYR A 323 10.24 -0.98 -16.26
CA TYR A 323 9.58 -0.10 -15.29
C TYR A 323 9.24 1.27 -15.87
N LEU A 324 10.14 1.89 -16.64
CA LEU A 324 9.89 3.17 -17.32
C LEU A 324 8.72 3.07 -18.30
N GLY A 325 8.69 2.00 -19.10
CA GLY A 325 7.61 1.78 -20.05
C GLY A 325 6.24 1.64 -19.36
N TYR A 326 6.18 0.86 -18.29
CA TYR A 326 4.93 0.69 -17.51
C TYR A 326 4.53 1.95 -16.76
N ALA A 327 5.48 2.65 -16.15
CA ALA A 327 5.20 3.92 -15.48
C ALA A 327 4.64 4.95 -16.45
N LYS A 328 5.26 5.11 -17.62
CA LYS A 328 4.76 6.03 -18.68
C LYS A 328 3.31 5.74 -19.01
N ALA A 329 2.99 4.48 -19.34
CA ALA A 329 1.62 4.11 -19.71
C ALA A 329 0.62 4.38 -18.56
N ILE A 330 1.00 4.10 -17.30
CA ILE A 330 0.17 4.34 -16.13
C ILE A 330 -0.07 5.84 -15.91
N PHE A 331 0.97 6.68 -15.98
CA PHE A 331 0.83 8.13 -15.82
C PHE A 331 -0.04 8.73 -16.93
N GLU A 332 0.22 8.37 -18.20
CA GLU A 332 -0.56 8.85 -19.35
C GLU A 332 -2.04 8.44 -19.22
N THR A 333 -2.33 7.21 -18.81
CA THR A 333 -3.71 6.76 -18.58
C THR A 333 -4.35 7.49 -17.39
N SER A 334 -3.61 7.70 -16.30
CA SER A 334 -4.11 8.43 -15.14
C SER A 334 -4.46 9.87 -15.50
N PHE A 335 -3.60 10.55 -16.24
CA PHE A 335 -3.87 11.93 -16.67
C PHE A 335 -5.07 11.99 -17.62
N ALA A 336 -5.22 11.08 -18.55
CA ALA A 336 -6.39 11.03 -19.41
C ALA A 336 -7.70 10.82 -18.62
N MET A 337 -7.67 9.97 -17.59
CA MET A 337 -8.84 9.79 -16.71
C MET A 337 -9.09 11.02 -15.83
N GLN A 338 -8.06 11.72 -15.35
CA GLN A 338 -8.19 12.97 -14.61
C GLN A 338 -8.77 14.08 -15.48
N ASP A 339 -8.30 14.22 -16.72
CA ASP A 339 -8.86 15.15 -17.72
C ASP A 339 -10.36 14.88 -17.97
N ALA A 340 -10.76 13.60 -18.00
CA ALA A 340 -12.16 13.24 -18.13
C ALA A 340 -12.99 13.67 -16.91
N VAL A 341 -12.45 13.60 -15.69
CA VAL A 341 -13.12 14.14 -14.49
C VAL A 341 -13.25 15.66 -14.59
N GLU A 342 -12.18 16.38 -14.96
CA GLU A 342 -12.16 17.84 -15.05
C GLU A 342 -13.04 18.40 -16.18
N ALA A 343 -13.38 17.56 -17.18
CA ALA A 343 -14.33 17.94 -18.22
C ALA A 343 -15.76 18.19 -17.69
N HIS A 344 -16.07 17.75 -16.48
CA HIS A 344 -17.35 17.93 -15.83
C HIS A 344 -17.28 18.98 -14.72
N PRO A 345 -17.91 20.16 -14.88
CA PRO A 345 -17.82 21.24 -13.88
C PRO A 345 -18.41 20.90 -12.50
N GLU A 346 -19.23 19.85 -12.42
CA GLU A 346 -19.80 19.34 -11.18
C GLU A 346 -18.84 18.46 -10.38
N LEU A 347 -17.79 17.98 -11.04
CA LEU A 347 -16.78 17.14 -10.42
C LEU A 347 -15.52 17.96 -10.09
N ARG A 348 -14.81 17.51 -9.08
CA ARG A 348 -13.57 18.15 -8.66
C ARG A 348 -12.56 17.08 -8.28
N LEU A 349 -11.37 17.12 -8.87
CA LEU A 349 -10.22 16.37 -8.39
C LEU A 349 -9.82 16.86 -7.00
N MET A 350 -9.33 15.98 -6.16
CA MET A 350 -8.90 16.29 -4.80
C MET A 350 -7.38 16.30 -4.70
N GLY A 351 -6.86 17.41 -4.13
CA GLY A 351 -5.43 17.59 -3.94
C GLY A 351 -4.63 17.75 -5.23
N GLU A 352 -3.42 17.25 -5.23
CA GLU A 352 -2.49 17.27 -6.36
C GLU A 352 -2.13 15.82 -6.76
N PRO A 353 -3.05 15.11 -7.45
CA PRO A 353 -2.91 13.68 -7.74
C PRO A 353 -1.79 13.39 -8.74
N THR A 354 -1.27 12.18 -8.68
CA THR A 354 -0.24 11.66 -9.58
C THR A 354 -0.81 10.51 -10.43
N PHE A 355 -0.29 9.29 -10.27
CA PHE A 355 -0.78 8.07 -10.94
C PHE A 355 -2.04 7.48 -10.32
N CYS A 356 -2.47 8.00 -9.19
CA CYS A 356 -3.78 7.71 -8.59
C CYS A 356 -4.43 9.02 -8.16
N PHE A 357 -5.76 9.05 -8.13
CA PHE A 357 -6.53 10.25 -7.90
C PHE A 357 -7.85 9.94 -7.20
N SER A 358 -8.41 10.96 -6.59
CA SER A 358 -9.78 10.96 -6.08
C SER A 358 -10.54 12.13 -6.60
N PHE A 359 -11.84 11.97 -6.73
CA PHE A 359 -12.75 13.04 -7.15
C PHE A 359 -14.04 13.01 -6.35
N THR A 360 -14.62 14.19 -6.21
CA THR A 360 -15.87 14.44 -5.45
C THR A 360 -16.76 15.41 -6.21
N SER A 361 -17.93 15.70 -5.65
CA SER A 361 -18.86 16.72 -6.14
C SER A 361 -19.39 17.56 -4.98
N ASP A 362 -19.55 18.84 -5.21
CA ASP A 362 -20.23 19.75 -4.27
C ASP A 362 -21.72 19.94 -4.65
N GLU A 363 -22.18 19.38 -5.80
CA GLU A 363 -23.55 19.54 -6.32
C GLU A 363 -24.46 18.34 -6.02
N PHE A 364 -23.88 17.15 -5.85
CA PHE A 364 -24.60 15.92 -5.54
C PHE A 364 -23.71 14.95 -4.76
N ASP A 365 -24.31 13.94 -4.13
CA ASP A 365 -23.54 12.86 -3.51
C ASP A 365 -22.80 12.07 -4.59
N ILE A 366 -21.47 12.08 -4.53
CA ILE A 366 -20.58 11.39 -5.50
C ILE A 366 -20.89 9.89 -5.63
N TYR A 367 -21.51 9.30 -4.62
CA TYR A 367 -21.89 7.89 -4.66
C TYR A 367 -23.00 7.57 -5.67
N HIS A 368 -23.74 8.56 -6.20
CA HIS A 368 -24.60 8.37 -7.38
C HIS A 368 -23.80 7.99 -8.62
N VAL A 369 -22.61 8.58 -8.80
CA VAL A 369 -21.68 8.18 -9.86
C VAL A 369 -21.26 6.71 -9.69
N ASN A 370 -20.91 6.30 -8.47
CA ASN A 370 -20.56 4.91 -8.19
C ASN A 370 -21.75 3.94 -8.42
N ASP A 371 -22.97 4.33 -8.03
CA ASP A 371 -24.18 3.53 -8.24
C ASP A 371 -24.45 3.27 -9.73
N PHE A 372 -24.11 4.22 -10.60
CA PHE A 372 -24.26 4.11 -12.04
C PHE A 372 -23.13 3.29 -12.69
N MET A 373 -21.89 3.55 -12.31
CA MET A 373 -20.70 2.95 -12.93
C MET A 373 -20.44 1.50 -12.48
N ARG A 374 -20.79 1.17 -11.23
CA ARG A 374 -20.55 -0.17 -10.67
C ARG A 374 -21.22 -1.32 -11.46
N PRO A 375 -22.50 -1.22 -11.88
CA PRO A 375 -23.11 -2.25 -12.72
C PRO A 375 -22.49 -2.38 -14.13
N ARG A 376 -21.70 -1.39 -14.56
CA ARG A 376 -20.93 -1.39 -15.81
C ARG A 376 -19.54 -1.98 -15.67
N GLY A 377 -19.19 -2.47 -14.46
CA GLY A 377 -17.91 -3.13 -14.18
C GLY A 377 -16.89 -2.24 -13.46
N TRP A 378 -17.11 -0.92 -13.35
CA TRP A 378 -16.17 -0.03 -12.65
C TRP A 378 -16.20 -0.27 -11.15
N ARG A 379 -15.04 -0.47 -10.58
CA ARG A 379 -14.87 -0.69 -9.15
C ARG A 379 -13.92 0.35 -8.57
N PHE A 380 -14.50 1.42 -8.04
CA PHE A 380 -13.78 2.43 -7.27
C PHE A 380 -13.61 2.00 -5.80
N ASN A 381 -12.68 2.65 -5.11
CA ASN A 381 -12.64 2.64 -3.66
C ASN A 381 -13.39 3.87 -3.14
N GLY A 382 -14.43 3.67 -2.35
CA GLY A 382 -15.19 4.76 -1.72
C GLY A 382 -14.39 5.36 -0.57
N GLN A 383 -14.53 6.68 -0.40
CA GLN A 383 -13.91 7.46 0.66
C GLN A 383 -14.95 8.24 1.45
N GLN A 384 -14.54 8.73 2.62
CA GLN A 384 -15.38 9.50 3.52
C GLN A 384 -14.62 10.73 4.05
N TYR A 385 -15.35 11.81 4.38
CA TYR A 385 -14.84 13.04 4.96
C TYR A 385 -13.78 13.77 4.09
N PRO A 386 -14.19 14.21 2.87
CA PRO A 386 -15.51 14.14 2.25
C PRO A 386 -15.77 12.82 1.51
N ASN A 387 -17.03 12.55 1.16
CA ASN A 387 -17.38 11.49 0.24
C ASN A 387 -16.64 11.69 -1.09
N ALA A 388 -15.89 10.68 -1.52
CA ALA A 388 -15.14 10.72 -2.77
C ALA A 388 -14.99 9.32 -3.37
N LEU A 389 -14.65 9.26 -4.64
CA LEU A 389 -14.30 8.04 -5.35
C LEU A 389 -12.81 8.05 -5.72
N HIS A 390 -12.12 6.97 -5.39
CA HIS A 390 -10.69 6.83 -5.61
C HIS A 390 -10.40 5.82 -6.72
N MET A 391 -9.49 6.19 -7.63
CA MET A 391 -8.93 5.34 -8.68
C MET A 391 -7.40 5.29 -8.55
N ALA A 392 -6.85 4.11 -8.32
CA ALA A 392 -5.43 3.85 -8.49
C ALA A 392 -5.22 3.16 -9.84
N VAL A 393 -4.56 3.86 -10.75
CA VAL A 393 -4.29 3.34 -12.10
C VAL A 393 -3.14 2.35 -12.05
N THR A 394 -3.35 1.16 -12.60
CA THR A 394 -2.39 0.07 -12.68
C THR A 394 -2.27 -0.43 -14.13
N ARG A 395 -1.45 -1.43 -14.41
CA ARG A 395 -1.29 -1.93 -15.78
C ARG A 395 -2.61 -2.37 -16.46
N PRO A 396 -3.56 -3.05 -15.79
CA PRO A 396 -4.84 -3.36 -16.41
C PRO A 396 -5.59 -2.16 -17.01
N GLN A 397 -5.51 -0.98 -16.39
CA GLN A 397 -6.14 0.23 -16.91
C GLN A 397 -5.47 0.78 -18.18
N THR A 398 -4.20 0.43 -18.44
CA THR A 398 -3.47 0.95 -19.60
C THR A 398 -3.83 0.25 -20.91
N GLN A 399 -4.79 -0.69 -20.90
CA GLN A 399 -5.29 -1.33 -22.10
C GLN A 399 -6.00 -0.32 -23.01
N GLU A 400 -5.87 -0.53 -24.33
CA GLU A 400 -6.50 0.33 -25.33
C GLU A 400 -8.01 0.45 -25.10
N GLY A 401 -8.54 1.67 -25.14
CA GLY A 401 -9.96 1.98 -24.97
C GLY A 401 -10.47 2.06 -23.53
N VAL A 402 -9.70 1.68 -22.50
CA VAL A 402 -10.17 1.71 -21.12
C VAL A 402 -10.37 3.14 -20.63
N ALA A 403 -9.45 4.06 -20.92
CA ALA A 403 -9.60 5.47 -20.54
C ALA A 403 -10.77 6.14 -21.28
N ASP A 404 -10.97 5.80 -22.57
CA ASP A 404 -12.11 6.30 -23.34
C ASP A 404 -13.44 5.77 -22.81
N ALA A 405 -13.50 4.50 -22.44
CA ALA A 405 -14.69 3.90 -21.81
C ALA A 405 -14.98 4.55 -20.44
N PHE A 406 -13.92 4.85 -19.65
CA PHE A 406 -14.08 5.59 -18.40
C PHE A 406 -14.73 6.96 -18.65
N ALA A 407 -14.21 7.74 -19.60
CA ALA A 407 -14.73 9.06 -19.91
C ALA A 407 -16.21 9.01 -20.39
N ALA A 408 -16.56 8.04 -21.24
CA ALA A 408 -17.91 7.87 -21.73
C ALA A 408 -18.90 7.48 -20.61
N ASP A 409 -18.54 6.47 -19.80
CA ASP A 409 -19.39 6.03 -18.68
C ASP A 409 -19.50 7.10 -17.59
N LEU A 410 -18.45 7.89 -17.35
CA LEU A 410 -18.45 8.98 -16.39
C LEU A 410 -19.42 10.09 -16.82
N ALA A 411 -19.45 10.44 -18.09
CA ALA A 411 -20.39 11.45 -18.63
C ALA A 411 -21.84 11.04 -18.39
N GLU A 412 -22.20 9.78 -18.67
CA GLU A 412 -23.53 9.26 -18.39
C GLU A 412 -23.82 9.19 -16.87
N ALA A 413 -22.80 8.87 -16.08
CA ALA A 413 -22.92 8.81 -14.61
C ALA A 413 -23.19 10.17 -13.99
N VAL A 414 -22.57 11.25 -14.53
CA VAL A 414 -22.83 12.62 -14.08
C VAL A 414 -24.26 13.02 -14.41
N ASP A 415 -24.76 12.70 -15.60
CA ASP A 415 -26.15 12.95 -15.98
C ASP A 415 -27.13 12.20 -15.07
N TYR A 416 -26.82 10.94 -14.74
CA TYR A 416 -27.60 10.17 -13.77
C TYR A 416 -27.59 10.81 -12.38
N ALA A 417 -26.42 11.22 -11.89
CA ALA A 417 -26.27 11.84 -10.58
C ALA A 417 -27.07 13.15 -10.46
N ARG A 418 -27.08 14.00 -11.51
CA ARG A 418 -27.91 15.22 -11.57
C ARG A 418 -29.41 14.93 -11.45
N GLN A 419 -29.87 13.83 -12.07
CA GLN A 419 -31.30 13.43 -12.04
C GLN A 419 -31.73 12.86 -10.69
N HIS A 420 -30.80 12.28 -9.91
CA HIS A 420 -31.07 11.60 -8.65
C HIS A 420 -30.50 12.34 -7.41
N LYS A 421 -30.05 13.57 -7.56
CA LYS A 421 -29.33 14.32 -6.51
C LYS A 421 -30.12 14.51 -5.21
N ASP A 422 -31.46 14.50 -5.30
CA ASP A 422 -32.37 14.65 -4.16
C ASP A 422 -32.72 13.29 -3.47
N GLU A 423 -32.20 12.19 -3.99
CA GLU A 423 -32.36 10.85 -3.45
C GLU A 423 -31.10 10.42 -2.70
N PRO A 424 -31.18 9.52 -1.72
CA PRO A 424 -29.99 8.95 -1.09
C PRO A 424 -29.26 7.99 -2.04
N ALA A 425 -27.96 8.14 -2.21
CA ALA A 425 -27.14 7.22 -2.97
C ALA A 425 -27.03 5.85 -2.26
N LYS A 426 -27.21 4.75 -2.98
CA LYS A 426 -27.23 3.39 -2.42
C LYS A 426 -25.89 2.97 -1.83
N SER A 427 -24.81 3.24 -2.55
CA SER A 427 -23.45 2.92 -2.11
C SER A 427 -22.91 3.90 -1.06
N GLY A 428 -23.50 5.10 -0.94
CA GLY A 428 -23.18 6.07 0.11
C GLY A 428 -23.42 5.53 1.53
N ALA A 429 -24.43 4.71 1.70
CA ALA A 429 -24.73 4.07 2.99
C ALA A 429 -23.68 3.05 3.44
N ILE A 430 -22.86 2.53 2.51
CA ILE A 430 -21.84 1.51 2.78
C ILE A 430 -20.44 2.15 2.91
N TYR A 431 -20.13 3.11 2.06
CA TYR A 431 -18.78 3.66 1.92
C TYR A 431 -18.66 5.11 2.37
N GLY A 432 -19.77 5.85 2.43
CA GLY A 432 -19.78 7.26 2.76
C GLY A 432 -19.59 7.56 4.24
N GLY A 433 -19.24 8.80 4.55
CA GLY A 433 -19.12 9.28 5.93
C GLY A 433 -20.48 9.35 6.63
N VAL A 434 -20.45 9.23 7.95
CA VAL A 434 -21.65 9.37 8.79
C VAL A 434 -22.11 10.83 8.76
N ALA A 435 -23.38 11.06 8.38
CA ALA A 435 -23.96 12.39 8.38
C ALA A 435 -23.91 13.02 9.78
N GLY A 436 -23.33 14.21 9.89
CA GLY A 436 -23.12 14.88 11.18
C GLY A 436 -21.84 14.47 11.93
N GLY A 437 -21.00 13.64 11.31
CA GLY A 437 -19.73 13.19 11.86
C GLY A 437 -19.84 11.90 12.70
N MET A 438 -18.71 11.35 13.07
CA MET A 438 -18.62 10.11 13.84
C MET A 438 -18.95 10.36 15.32
N THR A 439 -20.03 9.77 15.82
CA THR A 439 -20.35 9.71 17.25
C THR A 439 -19.85 8.40 17.85
N ASN A 440 -19.71 8.33 19.19
CA ASN A 440 -19.30 7.08 19.85
C ASN A 440 -20.28 5.92 19.55
N GLU A 441 -21.58 6.19 19.52
CA GLU A 441 -22.61 5.19 19.23
C GLU A 441 -22.51 4.70 17.77
N ALA A 442 -22.25 5.62 16.82
CA ALA A 442 -22.05 5.25 15.42
C ALA A 442 -20.76 4.42 15.24
N ASP A 443 -19.67 4.79 15.92
CA ASP A 443 -18.41 4.05 15.88
C ASP A 443 -18.58 2.62 16.44
N GLU A 444 -19.22 2.47 17.61
CA GLU A 444 -19.49 1.16 18.20
C GLU A 444 -20.36 0.29 17.29
N PHE A 445 -21.43 0.85 16.69
CA PHE A 445 -22.29 0.15 15.76
C PHE A 445 -21.53 -0.30 14.51
N ILE A 446 -20.75 0.60 13.89
CA ILE A 446 -19.95 0.30 12.69
C ILE A 446 -18.93 -0.78 12.99
N ARG A 447 -18.23 -0.71 14.13
CA ARG A 447 -17.27 -1.74 14.57
C ARG A 447 -17.95 -3.11 14.71
N SER A 448 -19.15 -3.15 15.28
CA SER A 448 -19.90 -4.40 15.38
C SER A 448 -20.23 -4.99 14.00
N VAL A 449 -20.74 -4.16 13.09
CA VAL A 449 -21.05 -4.59 11.71
C VAL A 449 -19.80 -5.06 10.99
N MET A 450 -18.68 -4.35 11.14
CA MET A 450 -17.41 -4.75 10.53
C MET A 450 -16.87 -6.06 11.12
N ALA A 451 -17.04 -6.29 12.42
CA ALA A 451 -16.64 -7.54 13.05
C ALA A 451 -17.48 -8.71 12.50
N ASP A 452 -18.81 -8.55 12.42
CA ASP A 452 -19.70 -9.56 11.84
C ASP A 452 -19.33 -9.86 10.37
N MET A 453 -19.02 -8.84 9.58
CA MET A 453 -18.55 -9.03 8.20
C MET A 453 -17.21 -9.80 8.12
N MET A 454 -16.28 -9.53 9.03
CA MET A 454 -15.01 -10.26 9.09
C MET A 454 -15.23 -11.72 9.50
N ASP A 455 -16.12 -11.97 10.46
CA ASP A 455 -16.46 -13.32 10.88
C ASP A 455 -17.13 -14.11 9.75
N GLU A 456 -18.01 -13.46 8.97
CA GLU A 456 -18.61 -14.07 7.76
C GLU A 456 -17.56 -14.40 6.69
N GLN A 457 -16.60 -13.50 6.44
CA GLN A 457 -15.53 -13.72 5.46
C GLN A 457 -14.55 -14.82 5.87
N GLN A 458 -14.43 -15.10 7.17
CA GLN A 458 -13.55 -16.12 7.73
C GLN A 458 -14.33 -17.31 8.29
N ALA A 459 -15.58 -17.47 7.90
CA ALA A 459 -16.44 -18.53 8.41
C ALA A 459 -15.87 -19.92 8.11
N ILE A 460 -15.91 -20.77 9.13
CA ILE A 460 -15.60 -22.20 8.98
C ILE A 460 -16.83 -22.86 8.34
N PRO A 461 -16.65 -23.66 7.28
CA PRO A 461 -17.77 -24.24 6.54
C PRO A 461 -18.57 -25.29 7.32
#